data_cc779e5990b7b07f7d351ac4a6f5bd17
#
_entry.id   cc779e5990b7b07f7d351ac4a6f5bd17
#
_cell.length_a   1.000
_cell.length_b   1.000
_cell.length_c   1.000
_cell.angle_alpha   90.00
_cell.angle_beta   90.00
_cell.angle_gamma   90.00
#
_symmetry.space_group_name_H-M   'P 1'
#
loop_
_entity.id
_entity.type
_entity.pdbx_description
1 polymer ?
#
loop_
_entity_poly.entity_id
_entity_poly.type
_entity_poly.pdbx_seq_one_letter_code
_entity_poly.pdbx_strand_id
1 'polypeptide(L)'
;FAIRRQRQMCIRDRSIIGTSSFRREFQLRNIRKDLNFKLIRGNIDTRIKKLKKGEYDAIILSKAGLISLEMDHEITEEFTNSEIIPSAGQGTIAVQCRDDDHEINEFLKKINHYETSLKVKAEREVLKVLDGDCETAVGAFSDINNNEMFISGELFSIDGRRRYYYKVRSETKKSIEAGKTLGKKLKEQSGGDYKK
;
A
#
# COMPACT_ATOMS: atom_id res chain seq x y z
N PHE A 1 6.11 -3.82 -6.18
CA PHE A 1 6.88 -4.87 -6.86
C PHE A 1 6.30 -5.19 -8.22
N ALA A 2 7.11 -5.15 -9.28
CA ALA A 2 6.76 -5.65 -10.59
C ALA A 2 7.54 -6.94 -10.86
N ILE A 3 6.84 -8.01 -11.26
CA ILE A 3 7.44 -9.25 -11.71
C ILE A 3 7.35 -9.27 -13.24
N ARG A 4 8.48 -9.49 -13.92
CA ARG A 4 8.58 -9.52 -15.38
C ARG A 4 8.56 -10.92 -15.95
N ARG A 5 8.16 -11.00 -17.23
CA ARG A 5 8.26 -12.20 -18.06
C ARG A 5 9.68 -12.44 -18.61
N GLN A 6 10.49 -11.40 -18.83
CA GLN A 6 11.83 -11.49 -19.41
C GLN A 6 12.84 -10.57 -18.73
N ARG A 7 14.12 -10.99 -18.69
CA ARG A 7 15.28 -10.25 -18.17
C ARG A 7 15.64 -9.05 -19.06
N GLN A 8 14.80 -8.04 -19.17
CA GLN A 8 15.16 -6.78 -19.83
C GLN A 8 15.00 -5.63 -18.84
N MET A 9 16.00 -4.77 -18.77
CA MET A 9 16.13 -3.70 -17.77
C MET A 9 15.03 -2.62 -17.81
N CYS A 10 14.06 -2.66 -18.73
CA CYS A 10 12.94 -1.73 -18.79
C CYS A 10 11.65 -2.40 -19.23
N ILE A 11 10.52 -2.11 -18.56
CA ILE A 11 9.19 -2.44 -19.07
C ILE A 11 9.00 -1.68 -20.39
N ARG A 12 8.66 -2.40 -21.48
CA ARG A 12 8.43 -1.82 -22.79
C ARG A 12 7.28 -0.80 -22.75
N ASP A 13 7.30 0.15 -23.66
CA ASP A 13 6.19 1.06 -23.84
C ASP A 13 4.90 0.29 -24.13
N ARG A 14 3.80 0.79 -23.59
CA ARG A 14 2.46 0.21 -23.73
C ARG A 14 2.30 -1.21 -23.18
N SER A 15 3.23 -1.66 -22.33
CA SER A 15 3.13 -2.99 -21.68
C SER A 15 1.85 -3.15 -20.87
N ILE A 16 1.36 -4.40 -20.80
CA ILE A 16 0.16 -4.77 -20.05
C ILE A 16 0.56 -5.16 -18.63
N ILE A 17 0.13 -4.36 -17.66
CA ILE A 17 0.40 -4.56 -16.24
C ILE A 17 -0.82 -5.17 -15.55
N GLY A 18 -0.63 -6.34 -14.92
CA GLY A 18 -1.66 -7.00 -14.13
C GLY A 18 -1.75 -6.45 -12.71
N THR A 19 -2.87 -5.85 -12.35
CA THR A 19 -3.19 -5.46 -10.97
C THR A 19 -4.70 -5.50 -10.73
N SER A 20 -5.11 -5.75 -9.47
CA SER A 20 -6.49 -5.63 -9.01
C SER A 20 -6.65 -4.48 -8.00
N SER A 21 -5.64 -3.63 -7.88
CA SER A 21 -5.60 -2.52 -6.93
C SER A 21 -5.60 -1.19 -7.67
N PHE A 22 -6.67 -0.41 -7.55
CA PHE A 22 -6.75 0.95 -8.10
C PHE A 22 -5.62 1.83 -7.59
N ARG A 23 -5.24 1.71 -6.32
CA ARG A 23 -4.10 2.44 -5.76
C ARG A 23 -2.81 2.17 -6.53
N ARG A 24 -2.48 0.91 -6.81
CA ARG A 24 -1.26 0.54 -7.56
C ARG A 24 -1.34 0.98 -9.01
N GLU A 25 -2.50 0.81 -9.63
CA GLU A 25 -2.74 1.25 -11.00
C GLU A 25 -2.53 2.74 -11.16
N PHE A 26 -3.20 3.56 -10.32
CA PHE A 26 -3.16 5.01 -10.47
C PHE A 26 -1.79 5.60 -10.12
N GLN A 27 -1.10 5.06 -9.12
CA GLN A 27 0.27 5.46 -8.83
C GLN A 27 1.21 5.17 -10.01
N LEU A 28 1.12 4.00 -10.61
CA LEU A 28 1.93 3.66 -11.77
C LEU A 28 1.56 4.47 -13.00
N ARG A 29 0.28 4.71 -13.26
CA ARG A 29 -0.16 5.61 -14.35
C ARG A 29 0.39 7.03 -14.18
N ASN A 30 0.56 7.47 -12.94
CA ASN A 30 1.16 8.77 -12.66
C ASN A 30 2.66 8.82 -12.99
N ILE A 31 3.36 7.69 -12.85
CA ILE A 31 4.80 7.54 -13.19
C ILE A 31 4.98 7.27 -14.69
N ARG A 32 4.16 6.38 -15.27
CA ARG A 32 4.27 5.87 -16.63
C ARG A 32 2.89 5.90 -17.30
N LYS A 33 2.58 6.98 -18.01
CA LYS A 33 1.27 7.22 -18.66
C LYS A 33 0.99 6.30 -19.85
N ASP A 34 2.02 5.69 -20.39
CA ASP A 34 1.95 4.81 -21.56
C ASP A 34 1.51 3.37 -21.23
N LEU A 35 1.56 2.97 -19.96
CA LEU A 35 1.24 1.60 -19.54
C LEU A 35 -0.26 1.31 -19.63
N ASN A 36 -0.57 0.08 -20.03
CA ASN A 36 -1.92 -0.46 -20.04
C ASN A 36 -2.14 -1.33 -18.80
N PHE A 37 -3.32 -1.22 -18.18
CA PHE A 37 -3.65 -1.98 -16.97
C PHE A 37 -4.79 -2.95 -17.27
N LYS A 38 -4.63 -4.19 -16.78
CA LYS A 38 -5.63 -5.24 -16.90
C LYS A 38 -5.84 -5.91 -15.54
N LEU A 39 -7.11 -6.11 -15.19
CA LEU A 39 -7.47 -6.77 -13.94
C LEU A 39 -6.89 -8.19 -13.90
N ILE A 40 -6.19 -8.52 -12.80
CA ILE A 40 -5.70 -9.87 -12.52
C ILE A 40 -6.28 -10.38 -11.21
N ARG A 41 -6.93 -11.52 -11.22
CA ARG A 41 -7.48 -12.19 -10.03
C ARG A 41 -6.76 -13.51 -9.76
N GLY A 42 -6.86 -13.97 -8.52
CA GLY A 42 -6.26 -15.20 -8.01
C GLY A 42 -5.26 -14.93 -6.88
N ASN A 43 -4.74 -15.98 -6.26
CA ASN A 43 -3.64 -15.93 -5.33
C ASN A 43 -2.31 -15.64 -6.07
N ILE A 44 -1.22 -15.52 -5.33
CA ILE A 44 0.11 -15.19 -5.88
C ILE A 44 0.53 -16.20 -6.95
N ASP A 45 0.44 -17.51 -6.66
CA ASP A 45 0.81 -18.58 -7.60
C ASP A 45 0.03 -18.51 -8.92
N THR A 46 -1.29 -18.28 -8.82
CA THR A 46 -2.14 -18.14 -9.98
C THR A 46 -1.74 -16.94 -10.84
N ARG A 47 -1.40 -15.81 -10.20
CA ARG A 47 -0.98 -14.59 -10.90
C ARG A 47 0.36 -14.77 -11.59
N ILE A 48 1.32 -15.45 -10.92
CA ILE A 48 2.62 -15.77 -11.52
C ILE A 48 2.45 -16.72 -12.70
N LYS A 49 1.59 -17.75 -12.58
CA LYS A 49 1.30 -18.65 -13.70
C LYS A 49 0.73 -17.90 -14.91
N LYS A 50 -0.17 -16.94 -14.71
CA LYS A 50 -0.71 -16.08 -15.77
C LYS A 50 0.36 -15.20 -16.42
N LEU A 51 1.28 -14.63 -15.62
CA LEU A 51 2.43 -13.91 -16.14
C LEU A 51 3.31 -14.81 -17.01
N LYS A 52 3.67 -16.00 -16.52
CA LYS A 52 4.50 -16.98 -17.25
C LYS A 52 3.83 -17.47 -18.55
N LYS A 53 2.49 -17.53 -18.60
CA LYS A 53 1.72 -17.81 -19.83
C LYS A 53 1.69 -16.64 -20.82
N GLY A 54 2.14 -15.46 -20.45
CA GLY A 54 2.17 -14.28 -21.30
C GLY A 54 0.86 -13.53 -21.40
N GLU A 55 -0.07 -13.73 -20.45
CA GLU A 55 -1.30 -12.94 -20.39
C GLU A 55 -1.06 -11.49 -19.97
N TYR A 56 0.11 -11.21 -19.38
CA TYR A 56 0.60 -9.90 -18.90
C TYR A 56 2.09 -9.79 -19.18
N ASP A 57 2.57 -8.57 -19.37
CA ASP A 57 4.01 -8.27 -19.50
C ASP A 57 4.67 -8.13 -18.12
N ALA A 58 3.92 -7.61 -17.15
CA ALA A 58 4.32 -7.55 -15.75
C ALA A 58 3.10 -7.63 -14.81
N ILE A 59 3.33 -7.97 -13.55
CA ILE A 59 2.32 -7.94 -12.48
C ILE A 59 2.89 -7.27 -11.24
N ILE A 60 2.01 -6.68 -10.43
CA ILE A 60 2.42 -6.02 -9.19
C ILE A 60 1.89 -6.79 -7.99
N LEU A 61 2.82 -7.22 -7.16
CA LEU A 61 2.53 -7.99 -5.96
C LEU A 61 3.15 -7.35 -4.71
N SER A 62 2.74 -7.79 -3.54
CA SER A 62 3.39 -7.44 -2.27
C SER A 62 4.67 -8.27 -2.10
N LYS A 63 5.78 -7.63 -1.76
CA LYS A 63 7.06 -8.31 -1.46
C LYS A 63 6.89 -9.29 -0.30
N ALA A 64 6.26 -8.85 0.79
CA ALA A 64 6.03 -9.69 1.96
C ALA A 64 5.29 -10.99 1.59
N GLY A 65 4.30 -10.92 0.68
CA GLY A 65 3.59 -12.11 0.22
C GLY A 65 4.47 -13.07 -0.59
N LEU A 66 5.39 -12.56 -1.40
CA LEU A 66 6.34 -13.39 -2.17
C LEU A 66 7.38 -14.05 -1.24
N ILE A 67 7.94 -13.29 -0.31
CA ILE A 67 8.90 -13.82 0.68
C ILE A 67 8.24 -14.91 1.54
N SER A 68 7.00 -14.69 2.00
CA SER A 68 6.27 -15.69 2.82
C SER A 68 5.99 -17.01 2.08
N LEU A 69 6.02 -16.98 0.74
CA LEU A 69 5.86 -18.16 -0.10
C LEU A 69 7.18 -18.68 -0.69
N GLU A 70 8.31 -18.17 -0.21
CA GLU A 70 9.67 -18.51 -0.72
C GLU A 70 9.82 -18.26 -2.24
N MET A 71 9.09 -17.25 -2.75
CA MET A 71 9.05 -16.85 -4.16
C MET A 71 9.78 -15.51 -4.43
N ASP A 72 10.69 -15.11 -3.57
CA ASP A 72 11.50 -13.90 -3.70
C ASP A 72 12.37 -13.90 -4.97
N HIS A 73 12.78 -15.09 -5.45
CA HIS A 73 13.48 -15.26 -6.71
C HIS A 73 12.68 -14.83 -7.96
N GLU A 74 11.37 -14.68 -7.85
CA GLU A 74 10.49 -14.18 -8.92
C GLU A 74 10.48 -12.64 -8.97
N ILE A 75 11.04 -11.95 -7.96
CA ILE A 75 11.07 -10.48 -7.92
C ILE A 75 12.10 -9.96 -8.91
N THR A 76 11.65 -9.13 -9.85
CA THR A 76 12.53 -8.50 -10.85
C THR A 76 12.92 -7.08 -10.45
N GLU A 77 12.00 -6.34 -9.83
CA GLU A 77 12.18 -4.94 -9.47
C GLU A 77 11.42 -4.62 -8.18
N GLU A 78 12.02 -3.81 -7.33
CA GLU A 78 11.42 -3.33 -6.08
C GLU A 78 11.16 -1.82 -6.17
N PHE A 79 9.93 -1.42 -5.87
CA PHE A 79 9.62 0.00 -5.65
C PHE A 79 9.91 0.40 -4.22
N THR A 80 10.48 1.57 -4.04
CA THR A 80 10.59 2.22 -2.74
C THR A 80 9.24 2.74 -2.28
N ASN A 81 9.08 2.99 -0.98
CA ASN A 81 7.84 3.58 -0.43
C ASN A 81 7.62 5.04 -0.88
N SER A 82 8.63 5.68 -1.47
CA SER A 82 8.50 7.01 -2.08
C SER A 82 8.01 6.96 -3.54
N GLU A 83 8.24 5.85 -4.23
CA GLU A 83 7.75 5.64 -5.60
C GLU A 83 6.32 5.12 -5.59
N ILE A 84 6.05 4.11 -4.78
CA ILE A 84 4.71 3.52 -4.63
C ILE A 84 4.35 3.47 -3.15
N ILE A 85 3.48 4.36 -2.71
CA ILE A 85 3.02 4.39 -1.32
C ILE A 85 2.13 3.16 -1.08
N PRO A 86 2.47 2.31 -0.09
CA PRO A 86 1.69 1.11 0.22
C PRO A 86 0.29 1.44 0.78
N SER A 87 -0.56 0.44 0.89
CA SER A 87 -1.79 0.56 1.69
C SER A 87 -1.44 0.62 3.18
N ALA A 88 -2.28 1.26 3.96
CA ALA A 88 -2.10 1.36 5.41
C ALA A 88 -1.91 -0.03 6.06
N GLY A 89 -0.84 -0.18 6.82
CA GLY A 89 -0.46 -1.41 7.50
C GLY A 89 0.06 -2.52 6.59
N GLN A 90 0.37 -2.25 5.33
CA GLN A 90 0.88 -3.28 4.41
C GLN A 90 2.22 -3.86 4.90
N GLY A 91 2.29 -5.18 4.98
CA GLY A 91 3.49 -5.91 5.46
C GLY A 91 3.53 -6.10 6.98
N THR A 92 2.55 -5.58 7.71
CA THR A 92 2.44 -5.80 9.16
C THR A 92 1.66 -7.08 9.43
N ILE A 93 2.19 -7.92 10.32
CA ILE A 93 1.51 -9.10 10.85
C ILE A 93 0.64 -8.65 12.01
N ALA A 94 -0.66 -8.92 11.95
CA ALA A 94 -1.59 -8.66 13.03
C ALA A 94 -2.12 -9.98 13.60
N VAL A 95 -2.12 -10.09 14.92
CA VAL A 95 -2.74 -11.22 15.65
C VAL A 95 -4.02 -10.72 16.31
N GLN A 96 -5.13 -11.42 16.08
CA GLN A 96 -6.42 -11.11 16.66
C GLN A 96 -6.78 -12.17 17.71
N CYS A 97 -7.27 -11.73 18.86
CA CYS A 97 -7.84 -12.57 19.89
C CYS A 97 -9.20 -11.99 20.37
N ARG A 98 -9.91 -12.72 21.19
CA ARG A 98 -11.10 -12.20 21.86
C ARG A 98 -10.69 -11.14 22.88
N ASP A 99 -11.50 -10.12 23.03
CA ASP A 99 -11.23 -8.97 23.90
C ASP A 99 -11.28 -9.33 25.39
N ASP A 100 -12.13 -10.30 25.73
CA ASP A 100 -12.31 -10.85 27.08
C ASP A 100 -11.29 -11.94 27.48
N ASP A 101 -10.41 -12.36 26.56
CA ASP A 101 -9.37 -13.35 26.83
C ASP A 101 -8.13 -12.68 27.43
N HIS A 102 -8.15 -12.47 28.73
CA HIS A 102 -7.08 -11.75 29.43
C HIS A 102 -5.73 -12.44 29.36
N GLU A 103 -5.68 -13.77 29.38
CA GLU A 103 -4.43 -14.55 29.34
C GLU A 103 -3.73 -14.36 27.98
N ILE A 104 -4.46 -14.55 26.89
CA ILE A 104 -3.95 -14.36 25.54
C ILE A 104 -3.57 -12.89 25.31
N ASN A 105 -4.37 -11.95 25.79
CA ASN A 105 -4.05 -10.52 25.68
C ASN A 105 -2.72 -10.17 26.34
N GLU A 106 -2.44 -10.69 27.57
CA GLU A 106 -1.17 -10.46 28.26
C GLU A 106 0.01 -11.13 27.53
N PHE A 107 -0.20 -12.30 26.93
CA PHE A 107 0.80 -12.96 26.10
C PHE A 107 1.12 -12.14 24.86
N LEU A 108 0.11 -11.65 24.12
CA LEU A 108 0.27 -10.88 22.90
C LEU A 108 0.97 -9.53 23.14
N LYS A 109 0.80 -8.92 24.31
CA LYS A 109 1.55 -7.71 24.70
C LYS A 109 3.05 -7.92 24.66
N LYS A 110 3.55 -9.13 24.98
CA LYS A 110 4.99 -9.44 25.01
C LYS A 110 5.62 -9.51 23.62
N ILE A 111 4.84 -9.84 22.58
CA ILE A 111 5.30 -9.93 21.20
C ILE A 111 4.96 -8.68 20.38
N ASN A 112 4.24 -7.73 20.97
CA ASN A 112 3.87 -6.50 20.29
C ASN A 112 5.08 -5.60 20.03
N HIS A 113 5.33 -5.28 18.75
CA HIS A 113 6.37 -4.33 18.38
C HIS A 113 5.79 -2.90 18.44
N TYR A 114 6.16 -2.17 19.48
CA TYR A 114 5.57 -0.87 19.82
C TYR A 114 5.64 0.15 18.68
N GLU A 115 6.81 0.31 18.07
CA GLU A 115 7.00 1.25 16.96
C GLU A 115 6.12 0.92 15.76
N THR A 116 6.05 -0.35 15.35
CA THR A 116 5.16 -0.81 14.29
C THR A 116 3.70 -0.54 14.63
N SER A 117 3.31 -0.75 15.89
CA SER A 117 1.94 -0.44 16.37
C SER A 117 1.60 1.04 16.19
N LEU A 118 2.52 1.95 16.50
CA LEU A 118 2.32 3.39 16.31
C LEU A 118 2.19 3.77 14.83
N LYS A 119 3.06 3.21 13.98
CA LYS A 119 3.00 3.39 12.52
C LYS A 119 1.65 2.96 11.97
N VAL A 120 1.25 1.73 12.25
CA VAL A 120 -0.02 1.18 11.76
C VAL A 120 -1.24 1.97 12.27
N LYS A 121 -1.23 2.38 13.53
CA LYS A 121 -2.32 3.22 14.08
C LYS A 121 -2.44 4.53 13.32
N ALA A 122 -1.32 5.22 13.05
CA ALA A 122 -1.32 6.47 12.29
C ALA A 122 -1.86 6.26 10.85
N GLU A 123 -1.37 5.25 10.16
CA GLU A 123 -1.80 4.92 8.80
C GLU A 123 -3.28 4.56 8.71
N ARG A 124 -3.78 3.78 9.66
CA ARG A 124 -5.21 3.41 9.71
C ARG A 124 -6.13 4.58 10.06
N GLU A 125 -5.65 5.57 10.81
CA GLU A 125 -6.43 6.79 11.05
C GLU A 125 -6.65 7.60 9.77
N VAL A 126 -5.71 7.56 8.82
CA VAL A 126 -5.93 8.15 7.49
C VAL A 126 -7.15 7.52 6.82
N LEU A 127 -7.21 6.16 6.81
CA LEU A 127 -8.34 5.45 6.22
C LEU A 127 -9.67 5.77 6.93
N LYS A 128 -9.67 5.85 8.26
CA LYS A 128 -10.88 6.19 9.03
C LYS A 128 -11.40 7.59 8.68
N VAL A 129 -10.51 8.58 8.58
CA VAL A 129 -10.92 9.97 8.24
C VAL A 129 -11.47 10.05 6.82
N LEU A 130 -10.88 9.32 5.88
CA LEU A 130 -11.34 9.24 4.51
C LEU A 130 -12.59 8.35 4.39
N ASP A 131 -12.89 7.54 5.42
CA ASP A 131 -13.90 6.49 5.35
C ASP A 131 -13.68 5.63 4.10
N GLY A 132 -12.41 5.24 3.90
CA GLY A 132 -11.94 4.53 2.73
C GLY A 132 -12.19 3.04 2.82
N ASP A 133 -12.54 2.45 1.71
CA ASP A 133 -12.78 1.02 1.51
C ASP A 133 -11.76 0.39 0.54
N CYS A 134 -12.03 -0.85 0.09
CA CYS A 134 -11.18 -1.55 -0.84
C CYS A 134 -11.15 -0.95 -2.26
N GLU A 135 -12.14 -0.11 -2.61
CA GLU A 135 -12.24 0.58 -3.90
C GLU A 135 -11.56 1.95 -3.86
N THR A 136 -11.34 2.51 -2.66
CA THR A 136 -10.67 3.79 -2.49
C THR A 136 -9.19 3.68 -2.82
N ALA A 137 -8.75 4.44 -3.82
CA ALA A 137 -7.35 4.46 -4.25
C ALA A 137 -6.50 5.33 -3.32
N VAL A 138 -6.23 4.83 -2.11
CA VAL A 138 -5.47 5.52 -1.06
C VAL A 138 -4.24 4.73 -0.63
N GLY A 139 -3.11 5.41 -0.51
CA GLY A 139 -1.88 4.92 0.11
C GLY A 139 -1.56 5.72 1.37
N ALA A 140 -1.02 5.05 2.39
CA ALA A 140 -0.48 5.71 3.58
C ALA A 140 0.74 4.93 4.07
N PHE A 141 1.82 5.64 4.32
CA PHE A 141 3.06 5.08 4.83
C PHE A 141 3.66 5.99 5.88
N SER A 142 4.07 5.40 6.98
CA SER A 142 4.73 6.12 8.07
C SER A 142 6.10 5.54 8.38
N ASP A 143 6.99 6.42 8.82
CA ASP A 143 8.29 6.07 9.35
C ASP A 143 8.59 6.86 10.62
N ILE A 144 9.41 6.29 11.50
CA ILE A 144 9.83 6.92 12.76
C ILE A 144 11.35 7.03 12.75
N ASN A 145 11.83 8.25 12.96
CA ASN A 145 13.25 8.55 13.09
C ASN A 145 13.46 9.55 14.21
N ASN A 146 14.38 9.28 15.13
CA ASN A 146 14.72 10.17 16.26
C ASN A 146 13.50 10.68 17.04
N ASN A 147 12.56 9.79 17.37
CA ASN A 147 11.32 10.14 18.11
C ASN A 147 10.34 11.03 17.34
N GLU A 148 10.56 11.23 16.05
CA GLU A 148 9.67 11.94 15.14
C GLU A 148 9.01 10.94 14.17
N MET A 149 7.72 11.10 13.97
CA MET A 149 6.95 10.39 12.97
C MET A 149 6.81 11.22 11.70
N PHE A 150 7.12 10.62 10.58
CA PHE A 150 6.87 11.14 9.24
C PHE A 150 5.80 10.25 8.61
N ILE A 151 4.65 10.81 8.28
CA ILE A 151 3.59 10.08 7.59
C ILE A 151 3.28 10.76 6.27
N SER A 152 3.26 9.99 5.18
CA SER A 152 2.88 10.44 3.85
C SER A 152 1.65 9.70 3.37
N GLY A 153 0.80 10.37 2.64
CA GLY A 153 -0.38 9.78 2.06
C GLY A 153 -0.66 10.29 0.67
N GLU A 154 -1.29 9.44 -0.09
CA GLU A 154 -1.69 9.69 -1.46
C GLU A 154 -3.11 9.18 -1.68
N LEU A 155 -3.93 10.02 -2.29
CA LEU A 155 -5.32 9.73 -2.61
C LEU A 155 -5.56 10.09 -4.08
N PHE A 156 -6.39 9.32 -4.76
CA PHE A 156 -6.77 9.60 -6.13
C PHE A 156 -8.27 9.80 -6.26
N SER A 157 -8.68 10.62 -7.23
CA SER A 157 -10.07 10.68 -7.66
C SER A 157 -10.55 9.30 -8.17
N ILE A 158 -11.85 9.07 -8.20
CA ILE A 158 -12.46 7.80 -8.66
C ILE A 158 -11.92 7.37 -10.03
N ASP A 159 -11.73 8.32 -10.94
CA ASP A 159 -11.23 8.08 -12.29
C ASP A 159 -9.70 8.00 -12.39
N GLY A 160 -8.99 8.20 -11.27
CA GLY A 160 -7.53 8.18 -11.19
C GLY A 160 -6.80 9.35 -11.87
N ARG A 161 -7.54 10.37 -12.33
CA ARG A 161 -6.94 11.51 -13.07
C ARG A 161 -6.34 12.56 -12.16
N ARG A 162 -6.89 12.73 -10.96
CA ARG A 162 -6.41 13.69 -9.97
C ARG A 162 -5.70 12.94 -8.85
N ARG A 163 -4.54 13.46 -8.49
CA ARG A 163 -3.68 12.95 -7.41
C ARG A 163 -3.60 13.98 -6.30
N TYR A 164 -3.87 13.57 -5.08
CA TYR A 164 -3.75 14.35 -3.88
C TYR A 164 -2.66 13.74 -3.03
N TYR A 165 -1.71 14.55 -2.58
CA TYR A 165 -0.56 14.09 -1.83
C TYR A 165 -0.25 15.04 -0.70
N TYR A 166 -0.01 14.53 0.49
CA TYR A 166 0.39 15.32 1.63
C TYR A 166 1.35 14.55 2.53
N LYS A 167 2.17 15.30 3.28
CA LYS A 167 3.08 14.78 4.33
C LYS A 167 2.84 15.51 5.63
N VAL A 168 2.91 14.77 6.73
CA VAL A 168 2.85 15.32 8.09
C VAL A 168 4.08 14.86 8.83
N ARG A 169 4.69 15.78 9.59
CA ARG A 169 5.74 15.52 10.58
C ARG A 169 5.16 15.80 11.95
N SER A 170 5.42 14.92 12.92
CA SER A 170 4.88 15.02 14.27
C SER A 170 5.78 14.30 15.26
N GLU A 171 5.63 14.59 16.55
CA GLU A 171 6.19 13.74 17.59
C GLU A 171 5.54 12.35 17.54
N THR A 172 6.31 11.30 17.82
CA THR A 172 5.82 9.92 17.84
C THR A 172 4.63 9.71 18.77
N LYS A 173 4.58 10.44 19.90
CA LYS A 173 3.45 10.40 20.86
C LYS A 173 2.12 10.87 20.26
N LYS A 174 2.16 11.67 19.19
CA LYS A 174 0.99 12.21 18.47
C LYS A 174 0.70 11.47 17.17
N SER A 175 1.08 10.20 17.09
CA SER A 175 0.93 9.38 15.88
C SER A 175 -0.50 9.34 15.33
N ILE A 176 -1.49 9.19 16.22
CA ILE A 176 -2.91 9.16 15.84
C ILE A 176 -3.35 10.52 15.27
N GLU A 177 -2.96 11.61 15.90
CA GLU A 177 -3.25 12.97 15.44
C GLU A 177 -2.59 13.26 14.10
N ALA A 178 -1.37 12.77 13.88
CA ALA A 178 -0.67 12.89 12.61
C ALA A 178 -1.47 12.19 11.49
N GLY A 179 -1.94 10.98 11.73
CA GLY A 179 -2.80 10.25 10.78
C GLY A 179 -4.12 10.98 10.50
N LYS A 180 -4.80 11.49 11.56
CA LYS A 180 -6.01 12.29 11.40
C LYS A 180 -5.76 13.57 10.59
N THR A 181 -4.67 14.27 10.86
CA THR A 181 -4.30 15.50 10.15
C THR A 181 -4.07 15.20 8.67
N LEU A 182 -3.30 14.14 8.36
CA LEU A 182 -3.06 13.72 6.99
C LEU A 182 -4.37 13.38 6.26
N GLY A 183 -5.23 12.57 6.88
CA GLY A 183 -6.53 12.19 6.32
C GLY A 183 -7.42 13.40 6.02
N LYS A 184 -7.50 14.37 6.96
CA LYS A 184 -8.25 15.62 6.76
C LYS A 184 -7.70 16.43 5.58
N LYS A 185 -6.37 16.58 5.48
CA LYS A 185 -5.75 17.33 4.38
C LYS A 185 -6.03 16.70 3.02
N LEU A 186 -5.93 15.38 2.91
CA LEU A 186 -6.26 14.65 1.68
C LEU A 186 -7.76 14.81 1.33
N LYS A 187 -8.64 14.72 2.32
CA LYS A 187 -10.09 14.91 2.14
C LYS A 187 -10.43 16.33 1.69
N GLU A 188 -9.82 17.34 2.30
CA GLU A 188 -9.98 18.75 1.90
C GLU A 188 -9.52 18.97 0.45
N GLN A 189 -8.33 18.49 0.09
CA GLN A 189 -7.78 18.66 -1.27
C GLN A 189 -8.64 17.97 -2.33
N SER A 190 -9.21 16.82 -2.01
CA SER A 190 -10.03 16.04 -2.97
C SER A 190 -11.44 16.61 -3.17
N GLY A 191 -11.95 17.41 -2.23
CA GLY A 191 -13.34 17.88 -2.30
C GLY A 191 -14.38 16.75 -2.36
N GLY A 192 -13.98 15.52 -2.01
CA GLY A 192 -14.86 14.35 -1.99
C GLY A 192 -14.90 13.53 -3.29
N ASP A 193 -14.13 13.88 -4.33
CA ASP A 193 -14.17 13.23 -5.64
C ASP A 193 -13.51 11.84 -5.71
N TYR A 194 -13.03 11.35 -4.59
CA TYR A 194 -12.47 10.01 -4.44
C TYR A 194 -13.51 8.94 -4.05
N LYS A 195 -14.76 9.36 -3.85
CA LYS A 195 -15.91 8.52 -3.52
C LYS A 195 -17.05 8.73 -4.51
N LYS A 196 -17.91 7.70 -4.64
CA LYS A 196 -19.22 7.81 -5.34
C LYS A 196 -20.24 8.51 -4.45
#